data_70ad48f7a3bf97b3aed741478d1f18a8
#
_entry.id   70ad48f7a3bf97b3aed741478d1f18a8
#
_cell.length_a   1.000
_cell.length_b   1.000
_cell.length_c   1.000
_cell.angle_alpha   90.00
_cell.angle_beta   90.00
_cell.angle_gamma   90.00
#
_symmetry.space_group_name_H-M   'P 1'
#
loop_
_entity.id
_entity.type
_entity.pdbx_description
1 polymer ?
#
loop_
_entity_poly.entity_id
_entity_poly.type
_entity_poly.pdbx_seq_one_letter_code
_entity_poly.pdbx_strand_id
1 'polypeptide(L)'
;MRRFHTSISTTIFVILVCVGSCLCAGSVWAGRSSLEAGLRVGQSFNGGDEDFNQYDVYVNFGLPWSWQWGQAILVDTNLTTAVGVLDGGGDTGVAGSVGFEFVFGSAGRECPFELRAGSTLTLISEHNYGDEDLGGPVQFTHHISLHYWFLENLSALARVQHMSNAGIYSKNPGLETVMLGLIYRF
;
A
#
# COMPACT_ATOMS: atom_id res chain seq x y z
N MET A 1 36.45 -0.54 2.89
CA MET A 1 35.41 -0.37 1.84
C MET A 1 34.05 -0.42 2.50
N ARG A 2 33.38 0.72 2.69
CA ARG A 2 32.00 0.78 3.23
C ARG A 2 31.05 0.42 2.09
N ARG A 3 30.36 -0.69 2.18
CA ARG A 3 29.25 -1.02 1.27
C ARG A 3 28.06 -0.08 1.60
N PHE A 4 27.69 0.76 0.66
CA PHE A 4 26.44 1.50 0.72
C PHE A 4 25.29 0.48 0.53
N HIS A 5 24.70 0.02 1.62
CA HIS A 5 23.36 -0.57 1.58
C HIS A 5 22.37 0.59 1.40
N THR A 6 22.04 0.94 0.18
CA THR A 6 20.83 1.71 -0.09
C THR A 6 19.66 0.78 0.24
N SER A 7 19.00 1.06 1.35
CA SER A 7 17.80 0.35 1.77
C SER A 7 16.77 0.41 0.62
N ILE A 8 16.09 -0.69 0.34
CA ILE A 8 14.96 -0.79 -0.60
C ILE A 8 13.94 0.31 -0.33
N SER A 9 13.73 0.68 0.94
CA SER A 9 12.94 1.80 1.43
C SER A 9 13.31 3.13 0.77
N THR A 10 14.60 3.46 0.68
CA THR A 10 15.07 4.72 0.07
C THR A 10 14.79 4.74 -1.43
N THR A 11 14.94 3.60 -2.11
CA THR A 11 14.69 3.49 -3.54
C THR A 11 13.19 3.65 -3.86
N ILE A 12 12.31 3.04 -3.07
CA ILE A 12 10.85 3.18 -3.22
C ILE A 12 10.42 4.63 -2.97
N PHE A 13 10.97 5.30 -1.95
CA PHE A 13 10.67 6.70 -1.66
C PHE A 13 11.10 7.63 -2.79
N VAL A 14 12.29 7.43 -3.36
CA VAL A 14 12.78 8.21 -4.51
C VAL A 14 11.91 7.99 -5.74
N ILE A 15 11.48 6.77 -6.03
CA ILE A 15 10.57 6.47 -7.15
C ILE A 15 9.23 7.17 -6.94
N LEU A 16 8.65 7.14 -5.75
CA LEU A 16 7.38 7.82 -5.43
C LEU A 16 7.48 9.35 -5.57
N VAL A 17 8.59 9.95 -5.14
CA VAL A 17 8.85 11.39 -5.29
C VAL A 17 9.08 11.77 -6.76
N CYS A 18 9.80 10.96 -7.52
CA CYS A 18 10.02 11.20 -8.96
C CYS A 18 8.73 11.05 -9.78
N VAL A 19 7.89 10.05 -9.47
CA VAL A 19 6.57 9.90 -10.11
C VAL A 19 5.66 11.08 -9.75
N GLY A 20 5.67 11.54 -8.50
CA GLY A 20 4.91 12.71 -8.06
C GLY A 20 5.32 14.01 -8.78
N SER A 21 6.61 14.21 -9.04
CA SER A 21 7.10 15.43 -9.73
C SER A 21 6.86 15.43 -11.24
N CYS A 22 6.77 14.26 -11.90
CA CYS A 22 6.44 14.15 -13.33
C CYS A 22 4.95 14.34 -13.63
N LEU A 23 4.07 14.19 -12.64
CA LEU A 23 2.61 14.32 -12.81
C LEU A 23 2.12 15.77 -12.92
N CYS A 24 2.97 16.76 -12.65
CA CYS A 24 2.60 18.18 -12.71
C CYS A 24 2.33 18.73 -14.12
N ALA A 25 2.57 17.97 -15.19
CA ALA A 25 2.43 18.42 -16.59
C ALA A 25 1.16 17.95 -17.30
N GLY A 26 0.26 17.23 -16.62
CA GLY A 26 -0.99 16.72 -17.20
C GLY A 26 -2.20 17.61 -16.92
N SER A 27 -3.20 17.60 -17.81
CA SER A 27 -4.50 18.21 -17.53
C SER A 27 -5.22 17.44 -16.42
N VAL A 28 -5.65 18.17 -15.39
CA VAL A 28 -6.45 17.61 -14.30
C VAL A 28 -7.89 17.45 -14.78
N TRP A 29 -8.41 16.23 -14.80
CA TRP A 29 -9.80 15.93 -15.08
C TRP A 29 -10.51 15.56 -13.78
N ALA A 30 -11.81 15.81 -13.69
CA ALA A 30 -12.59 15.33 -12.54
C ALA A 30 -12.57 13.80 -12.48
N GLY A 31 -11.87 13.25 -11.50
CA GLY A 31 -11.80 11.81 -11.26
C GLY A 31 -13.19 11.22 -10.97
N ARG A 32 -13.37 9.94 -11.24
CA ARG A 32 -14.60 9.25 -10.84
C ARG A 32 -14.57 9.02 -9.33
N SER A 33 -15.56 9.54 -8.62
CA SER A 33 -15.82 9.08 -7.26
C SER A 33 -16.25 7.61 -7.34
N SER A 34 -15.39 6.69 -6.97
CA SER A 34 -15.69 5.28 -6.83
C SER A 34 -15.54 4.89 -5.37
N LEU A 35 -16.46 4.08 -4.88
CA LEU A 35 -16.34 3.43 -3.59
C LEU A 35 -15.95 1.98 -3.83
N GLU A 36 -14.89 1.56 -3.19
CA GLU A 36 -14.43 0.17 -3.26
C GLU A 36 -14.26 -0.36 -1.83
N ALA A 37 -14.59 -1.63 -1.61
CA ALA A 37 -14.34 -2.32 -0.36
C ALA A 37 -13.74 -3.69 -0.63
N GLY A 38 -12.82 -4.13 0.22
CA GLY A 38 -12.12 -5.38 0.00
C GLY A 38 -11.57 -6.02 1.27
N LEU A 39 -11.10 -7.24 1.06
CA LEU A 39 -10.40 -8.05 2.05
C LEU A 39 -9.04 -8.41 1.48
N ARG A 40 -8.01 -8.46 2.33
CA ARG A 40 -6.70 -8.96 1.96
C ARG A 40 -6.06 -9.71 3.12
N VAL A 41 -5.29 -10.73 2.78
CA VAL A 41 -4.51 -11.53 3.72
C VAL A 41 -3.08 -11.58 3.23
N GLY A 42 -2.13 -11.61 4.13
CA GLY A 42 -0.73 -11.64 3.76
C GLY A 42 0.16 -12.20 4.83
N GLN A 43 1.41 -12.42 4.44
CA GLN A 43 2.45 -12.96 5.28
C GLN A 43 3.75 -12.17 5.06
N SER A 44 4.56 -12.03 6.11
CA SER A 44 5.90 -11.46 6.01
C SER A 44 6.82 -12.36 5.19
N PHE A 45 7.80 -11.75 4.51
CA PHE A 45 8.81 -12.48 3.72
C PHE A 45 10.24 -11.95 3.93
N ASN A 46 10.44 -10.93 4.73
CA ASN A 46 11.76 -10.49 5.15
C ASN A 46 12.20 -11.28 6.38
N GLY A 47 13.50 -11.57 6.46
CA GLY A 47 14.08 -12.39 7.51
C GLY A 47 14.22 -11.65 8.85
N GLY A 48 13.10 -11.20 9.44
CA GLY A 48 13.03 -10.83 10.84
C GLY A 48 13.10 -12.05 11.76
N ASP A 49 13.09 -11.83 13.06
CA ASP A 49 13.15 -12.92 14.05
C ASP A 49 11.80 -13.67 14.15
N GLU A 50 10.70 -13.04 13.68
CA GLU A 50 9.35 -13.58 13.73
C GLU A 50 8.65 -13.58 12.36
N ASP A 51 7.80 -14.57 12.14
CA ASP A 51 6.88 -14.61 11.00
C ASP A 51 5.57 -13.89 11.35
N PHE A 52 5.10 -13.02 10.45
CA PHE A 52 3.87 -12.27 10.64
C PHE A 52 2.80 -12.67 9.61
N ASN A 53 1.55 -12.75 10.09
CA ASN A 53 0.36 -12.83 9.28
C ASN A 53 -0.45 -11.54 9.43
N GLN A 54 -0.99 -11.02 8.34
CA GLN A 54 -1.82 -9.81 8.34
C GLN A 54 -3.13 -10.07 7.63
N TYR A 55 -4.23 -9.58 8.22
CA TYR A 55 -5.61 -9.72 7.72
C TYR A 55 -6.27 -8.34 7.77
N ASP A 56 -6.66 -7.79 6.63
CA ASP A 56 -7.26 -6.46 6.55
C ASP A 56 -8.63 -6.48 5.88
N VAL A 57 -9.53 -5.64 6.41
CA VAL A 57 -10.67 -5.09 5.68
C VAL A 57 -10.29 -3.67 5.28
N TYR A 58 -10.54 -3.26 4.04
CA TYR A 58 -10.18 -1.94 3.58
C TYR A 58 -11.24 -1.32 2.68
N VAL A 59 -11.23 0.01 2.62
CA VAL A 59 -12.13 0.82 1.79
C VAL A 59 -11.31 1.87 1.07
N ASN A 60 -11.57 2.03 -0.23
CA ASN A 60 -11.00 3.09 -1.06
C ASN A 60 -12.11 4.04 -1.51
N PHE A 61 -11.85 5.32 -1.35
CA PHE A 61 -12.71 6.41 -1.84
C PHE A 61 -12.00 7.11 -2.99
N GLY A 62 -12.57 7.06 -4.19
CA GLY A 62 -12.05 7.80 -5.34
C GLY A 62 -12.06 9.29 -5.08
N LEU A 63 -10.92 9.94 -5.28
CA LEU A 63 -10.75 11.38 -5.15
C LEU A 63 -10.95 12.07 -6.51
N PRO A 64 -11.29 13.37 -6.53
CA PRO A 64 -11.56 14.08 -7.79
C PRO A 64 -10.31 14.40 -8.62
N TRP A 65 -9.15 13.92 -8.22
CA TRP A 65 -7.89 14.19 -8.91
C TRP A 65 -7.54 13.03 -9.83
N SER A 66 -7.52 13.34 -11.13
CA SER A 66 -7.20 12.39 -12.17
C SER A 66 -6.34 13.07 -13.23
N TRP A 67 -5.35 12.37 -13.75
CA TRP A 67 -4.46 12.84 -14.81
C TRP A 67 -4.43 11.82 -15.93
N GLN A 68 -4.45 12.31 -17.16
CA GLN A 68 -4.25 11.48 -18.32
C GLN A 68 -2.85 11.74 -18.89
N TRP A 69 -2.05 10.68 -18.99
CA TRP A 69 -0.72 10.75 -19.58
C TRP A 69 -0.75 10.14 -20.99
N GLY A 70 -0.65 11.01 -22.00
CA GLY A 70 -0.87 10.64 -23.39
C GLY A 70 -2.29 10.15 -23.62
N GLN A 71 -2.45 9.18 -24.53
CA GLN A 71 -3.76 8.56 -24.85
C GLN A 71 -3.97 7.21 -24.14
N ALA A 72 -2.95 6.69 -23.50
CA ALA A 72 -2.93 5.31 -23.01
C ALA A 72 -3.10 5.18 -21.49
N ILE A 73 -2.55 6.09 -20.70
CA ILE A 73 -2.47 5.94 -19.25
C ILE A 73 -3.38 6.95 -18.55
N LEU A 74 -4.26 6.44 -17.70
CA LEU A 74 -5.04 7.21 -16.75
C LEU A 74 -4.45 7.00 -15.35
N VAL A 75 -4.27 8.09 -14.61
CA VAL A 75 -3.83 8.05 -13.21
C VAL A 75 -4.92 8.66 -12.36
N ASP A 76 -5.58 7.85 -11.57
CA ASP A 76 -6.57 8.28 -10.58
C ASP A 76 -5.96 8.27 -9.18
N THR A 77 -6.64 8.93 -8.25
CA THR A 77 -6.25 8.96 -6.84
C THR A 77 -7.35 8.45 -5.94
N ASN A 78 -6.96 7.73 -4.90
CA ASN A 78 -7.86 7.24 -3.85
C ASN A 78 -7.37 7.71 -2.47
N LEU A 79 -8.32 7.99 -1.59
CA LEU A 79 -8.11 7.88 -0.15
C LEU A 79 -8.35 6.42 0.23
N THR A 80 -7.35 5.76 0.79
CA THR A 80 -7.44 4.38 1.26
C THR A 80 -7.47 4.33 2.78
N THR A 81 -8.32 3.51 3.34
CA THR A 81 -8.38 3.23 4.78
C THR A 81 -8.48 1.73 4.99
N ALA A 82 -7.84 1.22 6.05
CA ALA A 82 -7.95 -0.18 6.42
C ALA A 82 -7.96 -0.36 7.93
N VAL A 83 -8.60 -1.44 8.36
CA VAL A 83 -8.45 -1.98 9.70
C VAL A 83 -8.19 -3.46 9.60
N GLY A 84 -7.30 -3.96 10.44
CA GLY A 84 -6.90 -5.36 10.35
C GLY A 84 -6.24 -5.86 11.63
N VAL A 85 -5.76 -7.10 11.51
CA VAL A 85 -5.05 -7.80 12.57
C VAL A 85 -3.66 -8.15 12.05
N LEU A 86 -2.66 -7.88 12.86
CA LEU A 86 -1.28 -8.32 12.70
C LEU A 86 -0.98 -9.36 13.77
N ASP A 87 -0.57 -10.54 13.36
CA ASP A 87 -0.30 -11.71 14.23
C ASP A 87 1.11 -12.20 13.97
N GLY A 88 1.92 -12.35 15.02
CA GLY A 88 3.31 -12.80 14.92
C GLY A 88 3.90 -13.08 16.30
N GLY A 89 4.92 -13.94 16.40
CA GLY A 89 5.63 -14.24 17.63
C GLY A 89 4.76 -14.75 18.80
N GLY A 90 3.52 -15.17 18.53
CA GLY A 90 2.53 -15.55 19.54
C GLY A 90 1.69 -14.39 20.08
N ASP A 91 1.93 -13.16 19.61
CA ASP A 91 1.19 -11.96 19.97
C ASP A 91 0.31 -11.48 18.81
N THR A 92 -0.80 -10.81 19.14
CA THR A 92 -1.78 -10.33 18.16
C THR A 92 -2.13 -8.88 18.45
N GLY A 93 -2.03 -8.03 17.43
CA GLY A 93 -2.39 -6.62 17.51
C GLY A 93 -3.39 -6.20 16.45
N VAL A 94 -4.09 -5.09 16.69
CA VAL A 94 -4.95 -4.43 15.70
C VAL A 94 -4.13 -3.35 14.98
N ALA A 95 -4.29 -3.28 13.67
CA ALA A 95 -3.69 -2.24 12.84
C ALA A 95 -4.80 -1.41 12.17
N GLY A 96 -4.68 -0.08 12.22
CA GLY A 96 -5.55 0.84 11.50
C GLY A 96 -4.72 1.74 10.60
N SER A 97 -5.12 1.95 9.35
CA SER A 97 -4.35 2.77 8.42
C SER A 97 -5.21 3.72 7.60
N VAL A 98 -4.63 4.87 7.23
CA VAL A 98 -5.25 5.86 6.33
C VAL A 98 -4.16 6.52 5.49
N GLY A 99 -4.44 6.76 4.21
CA GLY A 99 -3.49 7.42 3.32
C GLY A 99 -3.96 7.52 1.88
N PHE A 100 -3.04 7.76 0.97
CA PHE A 100 -3.33 7.99 -0.44
C PHE A 100 -2.75 6.88 -1.31
N GLU A 101 -3.46 6.58 -2.39
CA GLU A 101 -3.09 5.61 -3.40
C GLU A 101 -3.27 6.22 -4.78
N PHE A 102 -2.29 6.03 -5.66
CA PHE A 102 -2.37 6.32 -7.09
C PHE A 102 -2.73 5.04 -7.83
N VAL A 103 -3.70 5.16 -8.74
CA VAL A 103 -4.21 4.07 -9.56
C VAL A 103 -3.83 4.32 -11.02
N PHE A 104 -2.97 3.48 -11.56
CA PHE A 104 -2.50 3.55 -12.94
C PHE A 104 -3.26 2.50 -13.76
N GLY A 105 -4.10 2.97 -14.66
CA GLY A 105 -4.93 2.13 -15.52
C GLY A 105 -4.89 2.55 -16.98
N SER A 106 -5.59 1.81 -17.82
CA SER A 106 -5.80 2.18 -19.23
C SER A 106 -6.87 3.25 -19.37
N ALA A 107 -6.57 4.31 -20.09
CA ALA A 107 -7.53 5.39 -20.39
C ALA A 107 -8.77 4.88 -21.14
N GLY A 108 -8.63 3.87 -21.99
CA GLY A 108 -9.72 3.22 -22.73
C GLY A 108 -10.44 2.11 -21.97
N ARG A 109 -9.98 1.75 -20.75
CA ARG A 109 -10.49 0.62 -19.95
C ARG A 109 -10.49 -0.75 -20.65
N GLU A 110 -9.72 -0.88 -21.71
CA GLU A 110 -9.57 -2.13 -22.45
C GLU A 110 -8.66 -3.13 -21.70
N CYS A 111 -7.81 -2.60 -20.81
CA CYS A 111 -6.91 -3.43 -20.01
C CYS A 111 -7.55 -3.75 -18.66
N PRO A 112 -7.71 -5.03 -18.31
CA PRO A 112 -8.29 -5.42 -17.03
C PRO A 112 -7.31 -5.29 -15.85
N PHE A 113 -6.09 -4.82 -16.10
CA PHE A 113 -5.07 -4.64 -15.07
C PHE A 113 -4.95 -3.20 -14.65
N GLU A 114 -4.81 -2.98 -13.33
CA GLU A 114 -4.45 -1.71 -12.72
C GLU A 114 -3.22 -1.92 -11.83
N LEU A 115 -2.23 -1.05 -11.96
CA LEU A 115 -1.12 -0.95 -11.01
C LEU A 115 -1.47 0.14 -10.00
N ARG A 116 -1.31 -0.14 -8.72
CA ARG A 116 -1.55 0.84 -7.67
C ARG A 116 -0.33 1.00 -6.79
N ALA A 117 -0.05 2.23 -6.37
CA ALA A 117 1.03 2.54 -5.45
C ALA A 117 0.58 3.58 -4.45
N GLY A 118 0.91 3.40 -3.18
CA GLY A 118 0.43 4.31 -2.15
C GLY A 118 1.26 4.30 -0.88
N SER A 119 0.88 5.21 0.02
CA SER A 119 1.47 5.36 1.33
C SER A 119 0.39 5.68 2.35
N THR A 120 0.44 5.01 3.49
CA THR A 120 -0.51 5.20 4.59
C THR A 120 0.23 5.44 5.90
N LEU A 121 -0.34 6.28 6.74
CA LEU A 121 -0.07 6.31 8.17
C LEU A 121 -0.79 5.10 8.78
N THR A 122 -0.06 4.29 9.53
CA THR A 122 -0.56 3.07 10.17
C THR A 122 -0.36 3.18 11.68
N LEU A 123 -1.39 2.90 12.44
CA LEU A 123 -1.35 2.79 13.90
C LEU A 123 -1.54 1.32 14.28
N ILE A 124 -0.64 0.81 15.10
CA ILE A 124 -0.70 -0.57 15.61
C ILE A 124 -0.89 -0.55 17.13
N SER A 125 -1.76 -1.41 17.62
CA SER A 125 -2.07 -1.50 19.06
C SER A 125 -0.98 -2.26 19.85
N GLU A 126 -0.24 -3.13 19.18
CA GLU A 126 0.89 -3.87 19.71
C GLU A 126 2.12 -3.67 18.81
N HIS A 127 3.28 -3.51 19.37
CA HIS A 127 4.52 -3.34 18.61
C HIS A 127 5.65 -4.29 19.01
N ASN A 128 5.42 -5.10 20.08
CA ASN A 128 6.31 -6.18 20.49
C ASN A 128 5.64 -7.53 20.17
N TYR A 129 6.27 -8.30 19.31
CA TYR A 129 5.76 -9.58 18.83
C TYR A 129 6.84 -10.63 19.05
N GLY A 130 6.74 -11.42 20.15
CA GLY A 130 7.79 -12.34 20.53
C GLY A 130 9.13 -11.62 20.73
N ASP A 131 10.12 -11.98 19.95
CA ASP A 131 11.46 -11.39 19.97
C ASP A 131 11.60 -10.15 19.04
N GLU A 132 10.59 -9.83 18.24
CA GLU A 132 10.60 -8.70 17.31
C GLU A 132 9.92 -7.46 17.91
N ASP A 133 10.63 -6.32 17.93
CA ASP A 133 10.11 -5.02 18.38
C ASP A 133 10.08 -4.03 17.22
N LEU A 134 8.88 -3.72 16.72
CA LEU A 134 8.63 -2.78 15.63
C LEU A 134 8.87 -1.30 16.03
N GLY A 135 9.26 -1.07 17.29
CA GLY A 135 9.72 0.21 17.83
C GLY A 135 8.64 1.10 18.40
N GLY A 136 7.37 0.96 18.00
CA GLY A 136 6.28 1.75 18.58
C GLY A 136 5.02 1.78 17.69
N PRO A 137 3.94 2.42 18.19
CA PRO A 137 2.61 2.31 17.58
C PRO A 137 2.43 3.07 16.26
N VAL A 138 3.28 4.06 15.95
CA VAL A 138 3.14 4.86 14.72
C VAL A 138 4.07 4.29 13.65
N GLN A 139 3.47 3.86 12.55
CA GLN A 139 4.15 3.28 11.40
C GLN A 139 3.73 3.96 10.11
N PHE A 140 4.55 3.84 9.07
CA PHE A 140 4.23 4.22 7.69
C PHE A 140 4.28 2.98 6.83
N THR A 141 3.21 2.75 6.05
CA THR A 141 3.14 1.62 5.15
C THR A 141 3.16 2.10 3.71
N HIS A 142 4.18 1.71 2.96
CA HIS A 142 4.29 1.95 1.51
C HIS A 142 3.94 0.67 0.77
N HIS A 143 3.24 0.78 -0.34
CA HIS A 143 2.83 -0.41 -1.08
C HIS A 143 2.80 -0.21 -2.58
N ILE A 144 2.93 -1.34 -3.28
CA ILE A 144 2.61 -1.49 -4.69
C ILE A 144 1.72 -2.72 -4.83
N SER A 145 0.66 -2.62 -5.64
CA SER A 145 -0.26 -3.73 -5.90
C SER A 145 -0.64 -3.82 -7.38
N LEU A 146 -0.80 -5.03 -7.86
CA LEU A 146 -1.37 -5.35 -9.17
C LEU A 146 -2.79 -5.86 -8.95
N HIS A 147 -3.76 -5.24 -9.63
CA HIS A 147 -5.17 -5.61 -9.62
C HIS A 147 -5.55 -6.20 -10.96
N TYR A 148 -6.34 -7.27 -10.93
CA TYR A 148 -6.91 -7.90 -12.12
C TYR A 148 -8.44 -7.93 -11.99
N TRP A 149 -9.12 -7.11 -12.79
CA TRP A 149 -10.58 -7.02 -12.87
C TRP A 149 -11.11 -8.15 -13.74
N PHE A 150 -11.56 -9.24 -13.14
CA PHE A 150 -12.14 -10.37 -13.84
C PHE A 150 -13.66 -10.22 -14.03
N LEU A 151 -14.30 -9.28 -13.32
CA LEU A 151 -15.65 -8.76 -13.56
C LEU A 151 -15.58 -7.23 -13.54
N GLU A 152 -16.62 -6.55 -14.01
CA GLU A 152 -16.70 -5.09 -14.05
C GLU A 152 -16.52 -4.45 -12.65
N ASN A 153 -16.96 -5.17 -11.62
CA ASN A 153 -17.00 -4.70 -10.24
C ASN A 153 -16.21 -5.57 -9.25
N LEU A 154 -15.51 -6.62 -9.70
CA LEU A 154 -14.76 -7.52 -8.82
C LEU A 154 -13.35 -7.75 -9.35
N SER A 155 -12.35 -7.49 -8.50
CA SER A 155 -10.94 -7.68 -8.82
C SER A 155 -10.25 -8.54 -7.77
N ALA A 156 -9.28 -9.33 -8.22
CA ALA A 156 -8.25 -9.92 -7.38
C ALA A 156 -7.03 -9.01 -7.36
N LEU A 157 -6.29 -9.00 -6.25
CA LEU A 157 -5.06 -8.24 -6.13
C LEU A 157 -3.92 -9.07 -5.54
N ALA A 158 -2.70 -8.73 -5.98
CA ALA A 158 -1.46 -9.08 -5.32
C ALA A 158 -0.75 -7.78 -4.91
N ARG A 159 -0.29 -7.70 -3.67
CA ARG A 159 0.32 -6.51 -3.08
C ARG A 159 1.62 -6.89 -2.37
N VAL A 160 2.61 -6.03 -2.52
CA VAL A 160 3.81 -6.00 -1.68
C VAL A 160 3.81 -4.69 -0.91
N GLN A 161 4.09 -4.75 0.37
CA GLN A 161 4.18 -3.57 1.22
C GLN A 161 5.37 -3.63 2.15
N HIS A 162 5.84 -2.44 2.52
CA HIS A 162 6.84 -2.18 3.54
C HIS A 162 6.22 -1.31 4.62
N MET A 163 6.26 -1.75 5.86
CA MET A 163 5.86 -0.98 7.04
C MET A 163 7.08 -0.68 7.89
N SER A 164 7.25 0.58 8.30
CA SER A 164 8.34 1.02 9.18
C SER A 164 7.98 2.34 9.86
N ASN A 165 8.64 2.63 10.98
CA ASN A 165 8.39 3.85 11.73
C ASN A 165 9.22 5.07 11.25
N ALA A 166 9.91 4.95 10.12
CA ALA A 166 10.76 6.02 9.54
C ALA A 166 11.83 6.57 10.50
N GLY A 167 12.21 5.81 11.51
CA GLY A 167 13.20 6.24 12.51
C GLY A 167 12.65 7.16 13.61
N ILE A 168 11.32 7.23 13.80
CA ILE A 168 10.70 7.97 14.92
C ILE A 168 11.10 7.34 16.27
N TYR A 169 11.23 6.01 16.30
CA TYR A 169 11.62 5.26 17.47
C TYR A 169 13.06 4.72 17.33
N SER A 170 13.64 4.28 18.44
CA SER A 170 15.01 3.76 18.49
C SER A 170 15.20 2.44 17.75
N LYS A 171 14.15 1.62 17.65
CA LYS A 171 14.10 0.39 16.85
C LYS A 171 13.25 0.61 15.61
N ASN A 172 13.68 0.08 14.49
CA ASN A 172 12.98 0.17 13.20
C ASN A 172 13.42 -0.98 12.28
N PRO A 173 13.06 -2.23 12.59
CA PRO A 173 13.46 -3.38 11.78
C PRO A 173 12.84 -3.33 10.38
N GLY A 174 11.62 -2.76 10.27
CA GLY A 174 10.80 -2.82 9.09
C GLY A 174 10.09 -4.18 8.95
N LEU A 175 8.95 -4.17 8.25
CA LEU A 175 8.17 -5.39 7.99
C LEU A 175 7.74 -5.38 6.52
N GLU A 176 8.26 -6.32 5.74
CA GLU A 176 7.85 -6.57 4.37
C GLU A 176 6.82 -7.69 4.33
N THR A 177 5.68 -7.40 3.68
CA THR A 177 4.56 -8.36 3.59
C THR A 177 4.13 -8.50 2.13
N VAL A 178 3.87 -9.73 1.70
CA VAL A 178 3.14 -10.03 0.48
C VAL A 178 1.70 -10.36 0.84
N MET A 179 0.75 -9.79 0.11
CA MET A 179 -0.69 -9.95 0.37
C MET A 179 -1.44 -10.31 -0.90
N LEU A 180 -2.48 -11.11 -0.74
CA LEU A 180 -3.49 -11.39 -1.76
C LEU A 180 -4.85 -10.91 -1.26
N GLY A 181 -5.72 -10.49 -2.17
CA GLY A 181 -7.03 -9.99 -1.77
C GLY A 181 -8.05 -9.94 -2.89
N LEU A 182 -9.26 -9.57 -2.48
CA LEU A 182 -10.39 -9.30 -3.35
C LEU A 182 -10.94 -7.92 -3.03
N ILE A 183 -11.42 -7.23 -4.06
CA ILE A 183 -12.03 -5.90 -3.94
C ILE A 183 -13.28 -5.84 -4.80
N TYR A 184 -14.33 -5.25 -4.25
CA TYR A 184 -15.57 -4.96 -4.93
C TYR A 184 -15.73 -3.45 -5.11
N ARG A 185 -16.11 -3.02 -6.31
CA ARG A 185 -16.42 -1.63 -6.68
C ARG A 185 -17.94 -1.45 -6.77
N PHE A 186 -18.48 -0.46 -6.04
CA PHE A 186 -19.90 -0.13 -5.98
C PHE A 186 -20.33 0.84 -7.09
#